data_3066638bcc07a2510aefdeeb8a2de96e
#
_entry.id   3066638bcc07a2510aefdeeb8a2de96e
#
_cell.length_a   1.000
_cell.length_b   1.000
_cell.length_c   1.000
_cell.angle_alpha   90.00
_cell.angle_beta   90.00
_cell.angle_gamma   90.00
#
_symmetry.space_group_name_H-M   'P 1'
#
loop_
_entity.id
_entity.type
_entity.pdbx_description
1 polymer ?
#
loop_
_entity_poly.entity_id
_entity_poly.type
_entity_poly.pdbx_seq_one_letter_code
_entity_poly.pdbx_strand_id
1 'polypeptide(L)'
;MAESEELKSLLMKVKEESEKVGLKLNSHKTKIMASGPITSWQIDGGTVETVADFILGGSKITADGDCSHEIKRRLHLRRKVMTNLDSILKSRDITLPTKVCLVKAMIFPVVVYGCESWAIKKAECRRIDAFELWCWRRLLRVPGDSKEIKSVNLKGNQF
;
A
#
# COMPACT_ATOMS: atom_id res chain seq x y z
N MET A 1 12.31 -14.53 14.27
CA MET A 1 13.02 -13.22 14.32
C MET A 1 14.50 -13.57 14.31
N ALA A 2 15.25 -13.05 13.36
CA ALA A 2 16.70 -13.24 13.35
C ALA A 2 17.29 -12.51 14.55
N GLU A 3 18.23 -13.13 15.25
CA GLU A 3 18.99 -12.46 16.29
C GLU A 3 19.81 -11.32 15.68
N SER A 4 20.16 -10.32 16.46
CA SER A 4 20.83 -9.11 15.96
C SER A 4 22.15 -9.43 15.20
N GLU A 5 22.85 -10.47 15.59
CA GLU A 5 24.10 -10.91 14.96
C GLU A 5 23.87 -11.63 13.60
N GLU A 6 22.79 -12.42 13.46
CA GLU A 6 22.43 -13.04 12.18
C GLU A 6 22.05 -11.98 11.15
N LEU A 7 21.26 -10.99 11.56
CA LEU A 7 20.86 -9.88 10.69
C LEU A 7 22.08 -9.06 10.23
N LYS A 8 23.03 -8.83 11.13
CA LYS A 8 24.29 -8.15 10.84
C LYS A 8 25.14 -8.92 9.83
N SER A 9 25.29 -10.24 10.05
CA SER A 9 25.98 -11.13 9.11
C SER A 9 25.34 -11.13 7.73
N LEU A 10 24.00 -11.19 7.67
CA LEU A 10 23.25 -11.14 6.42
C LEU A 10 23.45 -9.79 5.69
N LEU A 11 23.41 -8.69 6.41
CA LEU A 11 23.60 -7.36 5.85
C LEU A 11 25.01 -7.20 5.27
N MET A 12 26.04 -7.73 5.95
CA MET A 12 27.41 -7.71 5.44
C MET A 12 27.58 -8.54 4.16
N LYS A 13 26.93 -9.72 4.08
CA LYS A 13 26.89 -10.52 2.85
C LYS A 13 26.20 -9.79 1.71
N VAL A 14 25.05 -9.16 1.97
CA VAL A 14 24.34 -8.35 0.96
C VAL A 14 25.22 -7.21 0.47
N LYS A 15 25.97 -6.55 1.37
CA LYS A 15 26.91 -5.50 1.02
C LYS A 15 28.00 -6.03 0.08
N GLU A 16 28.68 -7.11 0.44
CA GLU A 16 29.73 -7.72 -0.37
C GLU A 16 29.23 -8.13 -1.76
N GLU A 17 28.09 -8.79 -1.84
CA GLU A 17 27.53 -9.20 -3.13
C GLU A 17 27.07 -8.03 -3.98
N SER A 18 26.52 -6.97 -3.36
CA SER A 18 26.13 -5.77 -4.09
C SER A 18 27.34 -4.99 -4.64
N GLU A 19 28.44 -4.94 -3.89
CA GLU A 19 29.68 -4.28 -4.33
C GLU A 19 30.32 -4.98 -5.55
N LYS A 20 30.19 -6.30 -5.68
CA LYS A 20 30.66 -7.06 -6.85
C LYS A 20 29.97 -6.65 -8.15
N VAL A 21 28.73 -6.17 -8.07
CA VAL A 21 27.95 -5.67 -9.22
C VAL A 21 27.94 -4.13 -9.31
N GLY A 22 28.82 -3.45 -8.57
CA GLY A 22 28.98 -2.00 -8.61
C GLY A 22 27.95 -1.21 -7.81
N LEU A 23 27.11 -1.86 -7.00
CA LEU A 23 26.13 -1.21 -6.13
C LEU A 23 26.74 -0.97 -4.74
N LYS A 24 26.53 0.23 -4.19
CA LYS A 24 27.00 0.58 -2.85
C LYS A 24 25.83 0.74 -1.89
N LEU A 25 25.92 0.11 -0.72
CA LEU A 25 24.96 0.30 0.35
C LEU A 25 24.98 1.76 0.84
N ASN A 26 23.82 2.39 0.87
CA ASN A 26 23.70 3.76 1.38
C ASN A 26 23.30 3.73 2.86
N SER A 27 24.27 3.95 3.77
CA SER A 27 24.06 3.93 5.21
C SER A 27 23.00 4.93 5.69
N HIS A 28 22.92 6.12 5.09
CA HIS A 28 21.91 7.14 5.45
C HIS A 28 20.48 6.73 5.08
N LYS A 29 20.32 5.95 4.00
CA LYS A 29 19.01 5.43 3.58
C LYS A 29 18.65 4.09 4.21
N THR A 30 19.64 3.42 4.78
CA THR A 30 19.42 2.15 5.50
C THR A 30 18.83 2.46 6.87
N LYS A 31 17.72 1.81 7.21
CA LYS A 31 17.03 1.97 8.49
C LYS A 31 16.80 0.60 9.11
N ILE A 32 16.74 0.57 10.43
CA ILE A 32 16.44 -0.65 11.19
C ILE A 32 15.08 -0.49 11.85
N MET A 33 14.23 -1.49 11.64
CA MET A 33 12.99 -1.65 12.38
C MET A 33 13.08 -2.87 13.30
N ALA A 34 12.67 -2.72 14.54
CA ALA A 34 12.61 -3.80 15.49
C ALA A 34 11.36 -3.74 16.34
N SER A 35 10.89 -4.90 16.75
CA SER A 35 9.77 -5.05 17.68
C SER A 35 10.18 -4.98 19.16
N GLY A 36 11.47 -4.74 19.45
CA GLY A 36 12.02 -4.65 20.80
C GLY A 36 13.14 -3.59 20.89
N PRO A 37 13.66 -3.33 22.09
CA PRO A 37 14.76 -2.38 22.27
C PRO A 37 16.01 -2.88 21.54
N ILE A 38 16.49 -2.10 20.59
CA ILE A 38 17.77 -2.33 19.93
C ILE A 38 18.77 -1.30 20.43
N THR A 39 19.94 -1.79 20.84
CA THR A 39 21.14 -1.01 21.02
C THR A 39 21.65 -0.55 19.65
N SER A 40 22.28 0.62 19.60
CA SER A 40 22.75 1.27 18.36
C SER A 40 23.49 0.32 17.42
N TRP A 41 23.09 0.33 16.14
CA TRP A 41 23.77 -0.41 15.08
C TRP A 41 24.70 0.50 14.30
N GLN A 42 25.88 -0.05 13.94
CA GLN A 42 26.85 0.66 13.12
C GLN A 42 27.14 -0.13 11.85
N ILE A 43 27.17 0.56 10.72
CA ILE A 43 27.62 0.05 9.44
C ILE A 43 28.73 0.96 8.95
N ASP A 44 29.92 0.43 8.69
CA ASP A 44 31.11 1.18 8.23
C ASP A 44 31.43 2.40 9.11
N GLY A 45 31.30 2.26 10.43
CA GLY A 45 31.51 3.36 11.36
C GLY A 45 30.38 4.41 11.42
N GLY A 46 29.35 4.28 10.61
CA GLY A 46 28.15 5.11 10.65
C GLY A 46 27.03 4.48 11.47
N THR A 47 26.40 5.26 12.35
CA THR A 47 25.24 4.81 13.14
C THR A 47 24.01 4.69 12.24
N VAL A 48 23.35 3.54 12.28
CA VAL A 48 22.09 3.31 11.55
C VAL A 48 20.91 3.71 12.43
N GLU A 49 20.02 4.53 11.89
CA GLU A 49 18.84 5.02 12.61
C GLU A 49 17.81 3.92 12.80
N THR A 50 17.32 3.78 14.04
CA THR A 50 16.20 2.91 14.36
C THR A 50 14.90 3.67 14.18
N VAL A 51 13.96 3.09 13.43
CA VAL A 51 12.68 3.74 13.12
C VAL A 51 11.51 2.83 13.48
N ALA A 52 10.39 3.43 13.88
CA ALA A 52 9.15 2.70 14.16
C ALA A 52 8.35 2.38 12.87
N ASP A 53 8.56 3.17 11.83
CA ASP A 53 7.95 2.98 10.51
C ASP A 53 8.90 3.39 9.39
N PHE A 54 8.69 2.83 8.22
CA PHE A 54 9.50 3.08 7.04
C PHE A 54 8.67 3.01 5.76
N ILE A 55 8.97 3.85 4.78
CA ILE A 55 8.31 3.79 3.46
C ILE A 55 9.21 3.00 2.50
N LEU A 56 8.79 1.79 2.14
CA LEU A 56 9.45 0.94 1.17
C LEU A 56 8.58 0.77 -0.06
N GLY A 57 9.10 1.12 -1.25
CA GLY A 57 8.36 1.00 -2.50
C GLY A 57 7.03 1.78 -2.52
N GLY A 58 6.91 2.86 -1.74
CA GLY A 58 5.67 3.64 -1.62
C GLY A 58 4.66 3.08 -0.61
N SER A 59 4.96 1.96 0.04
CA SER A 59 4.15 1.37 1.12
C SER A 59 4.75 1.66 2.48
N LYS A 60 3.93 2.12 3.42
CA LYS A 60 4.35 2.33 4.80
C LYS A 60 4.33 0.99 5.54
N ILE A 61 5.50 0.59 6.02
CA ILE A 61 5.70 -0.60 6.86
C ILE A 61 5.92 -0.12 8.29
N THR A 62 5.30 -0.78 9.25
CA THR A 62 5.41 -0.50 10.69
C THR A 62 6.02 -1.69 11.41
N ALA A 63 6.71 -1.45 12.52
CA ALA A 63 7.37 -2.50 13.31
C ALA A 63 6.40 -3.52 13.92
N ASP A 64 5.14 -3.13 14.14
CA ASP A 64 4.05 -4.00 14.61
C ASP A 64 3.34 -4.77 13.50
N GLY A 65 3.70 -4.51 12.23
CA GLY A 65 3.06 -5.13 11.05
C GLY A 65 1.63 -4.67 10.80
N ASP A 66 1.13 -3.60 11.47
CA ASP A 66 -0.24 -3.12 11.27
C ASP A 66 -0.34 -2.25 10.01
N CYS A 67 -1.02 -2.78 8.99
CA CYS A 67 -1.26 -2.10 7.72
C CYS A 67 -2.47 -1.14 7.74
N SER A 68 -3.22 -1.03 8.85
CA SER A 68 -4.48 -0.26 8.93
C SER A 68 -4.28 1.22 8.59
N HIS A 69 -3.19 1.82 9.03
CA HIS A 69 -2.87 3.21 8.73
C HIS A 69 -2.58 3.43 7.25
N GLU A 70 -1.83 2.53 6.63
CA GLU A 70 -1.50 2.60 5.21
C GLU A 70 -2.73 2.40 4.34
N ILE A 71 -3.59 1.44 4.67
CA ILE A 71 -4.86 1.23 3.98
C ILE A 71 -5.72 2.50 4.05
N LYS A 72 -5.90 3.08 5.23
CA LYS A 72 -6.66 4.33 5.38
C LYS A 72 -6.07 5.47 4.55
N ARG A 73 -4.75 5.65 4.57
CA ARG A 73 -4.04 6.66 3.78
C ARG A 73 -4.30 6.49 2.29
N ARG A 74 -4.17 5.27 1.77
CA ARG A 74 -4.39 4.96 0.36
C ARG A 74 -5.85 5.18 -0.06
N LEU A 75 -6.79 4.70 0.73
CA LEU A 75 -8.22 4.93 0.46
C LEU A 75 -8.56 6.42 0.43
N HIS A 76 -7.99 7.21 1.35
CA HIS A 76 -8.17 8.66 1.35
C HIS A 76 -7.63 9.31 0.06
N LEU A 77 -6.40 8.98 -0.32
CA LEU A 77 -5.79 9.51 -1.54
C LEU A 77 -6.60 9.12 -2.79
N ARG A 78 -7.11 7.88 -2.87
CA ARG A 78 -7.92 7.43 -4.01
C ARG A 78 -9.30 8.07 -4.06
N ARG A 79 -9.90 8.36 -2.91
CA ARG A 79 -11.12 9.18 -2.87
C ARG A 79 -10.89 10.55 -3.50
N LYS A 80 -9.78 11.19 -3.21
CA LYS A 80 -9.40 12.46 -3.82
C LYS A 80 -9.23 12.34 -5.33
N VAL A 81 -8.52 11.32 -5.81
CA VAL A 81 -8.38 11.05 -7.26
C VAL A 81 -9.72 10.79 -7.90
N MET A 82 -10.57 9.95 -7.31
CA MET A 82 -11.92 9.66 -7.83
C MET A 82 -12.81 10.92 -7.89
N THR A 83 -12.63 11.84 -6.96
CA THR A 83 -13.32 13.14 -6.98
C THR A 83 -12.81 14.03 -8.10
N ASN A 84 -11.51 14.04 -8.37
CA ASN A 84 -10.93 14.80 -9.48
C ASN A 84 -11.36 14.26 -10.86
N LEU A 85 -11.74 12.98 -10.95
CA LEU A 85 -12.30 12.38 -12.16
C LEU A 85 -13.77 12.73 -12.41
N ASP A 86 -14.42 13.47 -11.52
CA ASP A 86 -15.87 13.77 -11.61
C ASP A 86 -16.28 14.42 -12.95
N SER A 87 -15.47 15.30 -13.51
CA SER A 87 -15.72 15.91 -14.82
C SER A 87 -15.84 14.86 -15.92
N ILE A 88 -14.90 13.91 -15.94
CA ILE A 88 -14.86 12.80 -16.88
C ILE A 88 -16.03 11.83 -16.64
N LEU A 89 -16.26 11.47 -15.37
CA LEU A 89 -17.33 10.54 -15.00
C LEU A 89 -18.73 11.11 -15.28
N LYS A 90 -18.88 12.43 -15.24
CA LYS A 90 -20.13 13.14 -15.53
C LYS A 90 -20.35 13.41 -17.02
N SER A 91 -19.29 13.41 -17.85
CA SER A 91 -19.42 13.64 -19.29
C SER A 91 -20.39 12.62 -19.92
N ARG A 92 -21.21 13.08 -20.86
CA ARG A 92 -22.11 12.24 -21.67
C ARG A 92 -21.40 11.66 -22.89
N ASP A 93 -20.31 12.29 -23.32
CA ASP A 93 -19.54 11.89 -24.51
C ASP A 93 -18.68 10.64 -24.27
N ILE A 94 -18.42 10.30 -23.00
CA ILE A 94 -17.62 9.16 -22.62
C ILE A 94 -18.55 7.99 -22.26
N THR A 95 -18.34 6.85 -22.94
CA THR A 95 -19.16 5.65 -22.73
C THR A 95 -18.95 5.03 -21.34
N LEU A 96 -19.95 4.32 -20.84
CA LEU A 96 -19.86 3.65 -19.55
C LEU A 96 -18.72 2.62 -19.48
N PRO A 97 -18.47 1.76 -20.49
CA PRO A 97 -17.33 0.86 -20.48
C PRO A 97 -15.98 1.57 -20.35
N THR A 98 -15.80 2.71 -21.03
CA THR A 98 -14.57 3.50 -20.92
C THR A 98 -14.38 4.06 -19.50
N LYS A 99 -15.44 4.54 -18.87
CA LYS A 99 -15.42 5.02 -17.47
C LYS A 99 -15.06 3.89 -16.50
N VAL A 100 -15.62 2.71 -16.70
CA VAL A 100 -15.31 1.51 -15.89
C VAL A 100 -13.84 1.13 -16.04
N CYS A 101 -13.33 1.11 -17.28
CA CYS A 101 -11.92 0.81 -17.56
C CYS A 101 -11.00 1.83 -16.86
N LEU A 102 -11.33 3.12 -16.93
CA LEU A 102 -10.57 4.20 -16.29
C LEU A 102 -10.50 4.00 -14.76
N VAL A 103 -11.64 3.73 -14.12
CA VAL A 103 -11.69 3.52 -12.66
C VAL A 103 -10.91 2.26 -12.28
N LYS A 104 -11.06 1.16 -13.03
CA LYS A 104 -10.32 -0.09 -12.78
C LYS A 104 -8.81 0.10 -12.94
N ALA A 105 -8.36 0.85 -13.94
CA ALA A 105 -6.93 1.04 -14.21
C ALA A 105 -6.27 2.04 -13.25
N MET A 106 -6.97 3.10 -12.84
CA MET A 106 -6.35 4.19 -12.09
C MET A 106 -6.61 4.14 -10.57
N ILE A 107 -7.70 3.54 -10.13
CA ILE A 107 -8.10 3.57 -8.73
C ILE A 107 -7.70 2.29 -7.99
N PHE A 108 -8.14 1.14 -8.46
CA PHE A 108 -7.99 -0.11 -7.71
C PHE A 108 -6.54 -0.63 -7.60
N PRO A 109 -5.70 -0.64 -8.65
CA PRO A 109 -4.36 -1.20 -8.54
C PRO A 109 -3.50 -0.51 -7.47
N VAL A 110 -3.71 0.78 -7.25
CA VAL A 110 -2.91 1.53 -6.28
C VAL A 110 -3.37 1.29 -4.83
N VAL A 111 -4.62 0.88 -4.60
CA VAL A 111 -5.10 0.52 -3.26
C VAL A 111 -4.36 -0.71 -2.76
N VAL A 112 -4.14 -1.69 -3.63
CA VAL A 112 -3.52 -2.99 -3.31
C VAL A 112 -2.04 -3.10 -3.71
N TYR A 113 -1.45 -2.05 -4.27
CA TYR A 113 -0.03 -2.05 -4.66
C TYR A 113 0.88 -2.29 -3.45
N GLY A 114 1.77 -3.27 -3.53
CA GLY A 114 2.71 -3.60 -2.46
C GLY A 114 2.03 -4.12 -1.18
N CYS A 115 0.84 -4.75 -1.30
CA CYS A 115 0.12 -5.33 -0.17
C CYS A 115 0.50 -6.80 0.10
N GLU A 116 1.44 -7.36 -0.63
CA GLU A 116 1.84 -8.77 -0.57
C GLU A 116 2.31 -9.18 0.83
N SER A 117 2.90 -8.21 1.56
CA SER A 117 3.38 -8.43 2.94
C SER A 117 2.35 -8.09 4.02
N TRP A 118 1.13 -7.65 3.63
CA TRP A 118 0.16 -7.18 4.61
C TRP A 118 -0.68 -8.31 5.21
N ALA A 119 -0.70 -8.38 6.54
CA ALA A 119 -1.67 -9.19 7.26
C ALA A 119 -3.02 -8.44 7.37
N ILE A 120 -3.84 -8.52 6.31
CA ILE A 120 -5.09 -7.75 6.22
C ILE A 120 -6.14 -8.34 7.16
N LYS A 121 -6.57 -7.56 8.14
CA LYS A 121 -7.64 -7.93 9.08
C LYS A 121 -9.02 -7.80 8.40
N LYS A 122 -10.01 -8.57 8.84
CA LYS A 122 -11.41 -8.51 8.32
C LYS A 122 -12.00 -7.10 8.33
N ALA A 123 -11.63 -6.28 9.31
CA ALA A 123 -12.09 -4.88 9.38
C ALA A 123 -11.55 -4.04 8.20
N GLU A 124 -10.32 -4.30 7.77
CA GLU A 124 -9.71 -3.61 6.65
C GLU A 124 -10.28 -4.08 5.31
N CYS A 125 -10.55 -5.38 5.15
CA CYS A 125 -11.28 -5.89 3.98
C CYS A 125 -12.62 -5.16 3.82
N ARG A 126 -13.41 -5.04 4.89
CA ARG A 126 -14.69 -4.31 4.86
C ARG A 126 -14.54 -2.84 4.47
N ARG A 127 -13.42 -2.20 4.83
CA ARG A 127 -13.14 -0.80 4.42
C ARG A 127 -12.82 -0.71 2.94
N ILE A 128 -12.06 -1.66 2.41
CA ILE A 128 -11.74 -1.76 0.99
C ILE A 128 -13.02 -2.00 0.19
N ASP A 129 -13.85 -2.95 0.60
CA ASP A 129 -15.13 -3.25 -0.03
C ASP A 129 -16.08 -2.05 -0.02
N ALA A 130 -16.17 -1.35 1.11
CA ALA A 130 -16.98 -0.14 1.23
C ALA A 130 -16.47 0.99 0.33
N PHE A 131 -15.15 1.10 0.14
CA PHE A 131 -14.56 2.07 -0.78
C PHE A 131 -14.86 1.69 -2.23
N GLU A 132 -14.73 0.42 -2.60
CA GLU A 132 -15.06 -0.07 -3.93
C GLU A 132 -16.52 0.21 -4.27
N LEU A 133 -17.44 -0.13 -3.35
CA LEU A 133 -18.85 0.16 -3.49
C LEU A 133 -19.12 1.66 -3.66
N TRP A 134 -18.42 2.51 -2.93
CA TRP A 134 -18.51 3.96 -3.07
C TRP A 134 -18.04 4.43 -4.46
N CYS A 135 -16.97 3.86 -5.01
CA CYS A 135 -16.50 4.17 -6.36
C CYS A 135 -17.55 3.81 -7.42
N TRP A 136 -18.14 2.62 -7.33
CA TRP A 136 -19.18 2.18 -8.27
C TRP A 136 -20.44 3.03 -8.19
N ARG A 137 -20.90 3.37 -6.99
CA ARG A 137 -22.05 4.27 -6.81
C ARG A 137 -21.80 5.64 -7.43
N ARG A 138 -20.62 6.19 -7.24
CA ARG A 138 -20.23 7.47 -7.81
C ARG A 138 -20.17 7.42 -9.33
N LEU A 139 -19.62 6.38 -9.91
CA LEU A 139 -19.55 6.15 -11.36
C LEU A 139 -20.96 6.00 -11.97
N LEU A 140 -21.82 5.20 -11.33
CA LEU A 140 -23.18 4.92 -11.81
C LEU A 140 -24.19 6.00 -11.40
N ARG A 141 -23.78 6.99 -10.60
CA ARG A 141 -24.64 8.05 -10.06
C ARG A 141 -25.84 7.54 -9.26
N VAL A 142 -25.65 6.47 -8.50
CA VAL A 142 -26.68 5.86 -7.69
C VAL A 142 -26.66 6.45 -6.29
N PRO A 143 -27.81 6.93 -5.75
CA PRO A 143 -27.91 7.42 -4.37
C PRO A 143 -27.48 6.40 -3.34
N GLY A 144 -27.00 6.86 -2.17
CA GLY A 144 -26.45 6.00 -1.12
C GLY A 144 -27.39 4.93 -0.56
N ASP A 145 -28.71 5.15 -0.66
CA ASP A 145 -29.75 4.31 -0.05
C ASP A 145 -30.30 3.19 -0.94
N SER A 146 -29.88 3.12 -2.22
CA SER A 146 -30.40 2.09 -3.12
C SER A 146 -29.81 0.72 -2.83
N LYS A 147 -30.69 -0.27 -2.58
CA LYS A 147 -30.34 -1.67 -2.28
C LYS A 147 -29.80 -2.45 -3.48
N GLU A 148 -29.92 -1.91 -4.69
CA GLU A 148 -29.65 -2.60 -5.97
C GLU A 148 -28.16 -2.96 -6.22
N ILE A 149 -27.22 -2.25 -5.62
CA ILE A 149 -25.79 -2.47 -5.90
C ILE A 149 -25.19 -3.61 -5.06
N LYS A 150 -25.87 -4.08 -4.02
CA LYS A 150 -25.36 -5.22 -3.22
C LYS A 150 -25.27 -6.53 -4.00
N SER A 151 -26.04 -6.68 -5.08
CA SER A 151 -26.07 -7.88 -5.91
C SER A 151 -24.99 -7.93 -6.99
N VAL A 152 -24.37 -6.79 -7.36
CA VAL A 152 -23.37 -6.72 -8.43
C VAL A 152 -21.97 -7.11 -7.91
N ASN A 153 -21.69 -6.90 -6.63
CA ASN A 153 -20.38 -7.19 -6.03
C ASN A 153 -20.10 -8.67 -5.74
N LEU A 154 -21.11 -9.55 -5.77
CA LEU A 154 -20.94 -10.96 -5.39
C LEU A 154 -20.46 -11.87 -6.53
N LYS A 155 -20.32 -11.38 -7.76
CA LYS A 155 -19.92 -12.20 -8.92
C LYS A 155 -18.56 -11.82 -9.55
N GLY A 156 -17.82 -10.88 -8.98
CA GLY A 156 -16.62 -10.31 -9.62
C GLY A 156 -15.31 -10.39 -8.85
N ASN A 157 -15.29 -10.80 -7.60
CA ASN A 157 -14.05 -10.85 -6.81
C ASN A 157 -13.58 -12.28 -6.59
N GLN A 158 -12.80 -12.78 -7.52
CA GLN A 158 -11.68 -13.68 -7.22
C GLN A 158 -10.40 -12.84 -7.38
N PHE A 159 -9.83 -12.45 -6.26
CA PHE A 159 -8.44 -12.05 -6.12
C PHE A 159 -7.66 -13.22 -5.56
#